data_a4e01bf062172bca131f79ef3933ba96
#
_entry.id   a4e01bf062172bca131f79ef3933ba96
#
_cell.length_a   1.000
_cell.length_b   1.000
_cell.length_c   1.000
_cell.angle_alpha   90.00
_cell.angle_beta   90.00
_cell.angle_gamma   90.00
#
_symmetry.space_group_name_H-M   'P 1'
#
loop_
_entity.id
_entity.type
_entity.pdbx_description
1 polymer ?
#
loop_
_entity_poly.entity_id
_entity_poly.type
_entity_poly.pdbx_seq_one_letter_code
_entity_poly.pdbx_strand_id
1 'polypeptide(L)'
;STVEIAIRDTKPDVIINCVGLIKQKMGTTNSVEAIQLNSLFPHQLAEICLESNIRMIHFSTDCVFQGIPGIKRVSDTPNATDLYGLSKLLGEVNTPSSITLRTSIVGRQLFGSESLFEWAISQRGTTVNGYKNAIYTGLTTNRLSQIIEKLIQDFPELSGIYQLASSPISKFELISKLNDHLKLNLRIELETDFHCDRTLDGTEFSELTNIDIPSWDDMLTEFAADQSFYDNV
;
A
#
# COMPACT_ATOMS: atom_id res chain seq x y z
N SER A 1 -23.74 3.05 13.96
CA SER A 1 -22.82 1.95 13.60
C SER A 1 -21.79 1.70 14.72
N THR A 2 -21.06 0.59 14.67
CA THR A 2 -19.95 0.32 15.63
C THR A 2 -18.83 1.35 15.49
N VAL A 3 -18.61 1.86 14.29
CA VAL A 3 -17.62 2.92 13.99
C VAL A 3 -18.01 4.24 14.68
N GLU A 4 -19.27 4.67 14.58
CA GLU A 4 -19.74 5.89 15.25
C GLU A 4 -19.62 5.79 16.78
N ILE A 5 -19.90 4.62 17.34
CA ILE A 5 -19.72 4.36 18.77
C ILE A 5 -18.24 4.52 19.15
N ALA A 6 -17.32 3.89 18.39
CA ALA A 6 -15.90 3.99 18.64
C ALA A 6 -15.39 5.43 18.53
N ILE A 7 -15.81 6.18 17.51
CA ILE A 7 -15.45 7.60 17.32
C ILE A 7 -15.94 8.45 18.50
N ARG A 8 -17.19 8.27 18.90
CA ARG A 8 -17.76 9.01 20.02
C ARG A 8 -17.01 8.74 21.34
N ASP A 9 -16.63 7.48 21.56
CA ASP A 9 -16.02 7.05 22.82
C ASP A 9 -14.52 7.41 22.87
N THR A 10 -13.80 7.40 21.74
CA THR A 10 -12.37 7.73 21.68
C THR A 10 -12.06 9.18 21.32
N LYS A 11 -12.99 9.88 20.64
CA LYS A 11 -12.84 11.27 20.17
C LYS A 11 -11.50 11.51 19.47
N PRO A 12 -11.21 10.78 18.40
CA PRO A 12 -9.92 10.90 17.70
C PRO A 12 -9.85 12.20 16.90
N ASP A 13 -8.65 12.77 16.78
CA ASP A 13 -8.38 13.89 15.88
C ASP A 13 -8.13 13.40 14.44
N VAL A 14 -7.61 12.17 14.29
CA VAL A 14 -7.28 11.53 13.01
C VAL A 14 -7.75 10.10 12.97
N ILE A 15 -8.31 9.68 11.85
CA ILE A 15 -8.65 8.29 11.56
C ILE A 15 -7.81 7.80 10.37
N ILE A 16 -7.08 6.71 10.56
CA ILE A 16 -6.34 6.04 9.50
C ILE A 16 -7.15 4.83 9.05
N ASN A 17 -7.71 4.89 7.84
CA ASN A 17 -8.49 3.79 7.28
C ASN A 17 -7.60 2.76 6.58
N CYS A 18 -7.27 1.69 7.29
CA CYS A 18 -6.55 0.52 6.77
C CYS A 18 -7.49 -0.65 6.42
N VAL A 19 -8.82 -0.44 6.52
CA VAL A 19 -9.80 -1.49 6.22
C VAL A 19 -9.92 -1.68 4.72
N GLY A 20 -9.87 -2.94 4.29
CA GLY A 20 -10.09 -3.31 2.89
C GLY A 20 -9.78 -4.77 2.61
N LEU A 21 -10.43 -5.31 1.60
CA LEU A 21 -10.12 -6.63 1.08
C LEU A 21 -8.95 -6.53 0.11
N ILE A 22 -7.96 -7.39 0.28
CA ILE A 22 -6.76 -7.43 -0.54
C ILE A 22 -6.98 -8.26 -1.82
N LYS A 23 -6.18 -8.01 -2.85
CA LYS A 23 -6.29 -8.67 -4.16
C LYS A 23 -6.24 -10.20 -4.06
N GLN A 24 -5.39 -10.74 -3.20
CA GLN A 24 -5.20 -12.18 -3.01
C GLN A 24 -6.45 -12.90 -2.49
N LYS A 25 -7.35 -12.19 -1.82
CA LYS A 25 -8.61 -12.74 -1.30
C LYS A 25 -9.80 -12.60 -2.27
N MET A 26 -9.63 -11.86 -3.40
CA MET A 26 -10.73 -11.61 -4.34
C MET A 26 -11.30 -12.87 -5.02
N GLY A 27 -10.49 -13.92 -5.20
CA GLY A 27 -10.94 -15.19 -5.77
C GLY A 27 -11.91 -15.99 -4.90
N THR A 28 -11.96 -15.70 -3.59
CA THR A 28 -12.82 -16.37 -2.61
C THR A 28 -13.88 -15.44 -2.02
N THR A 29 -13.83 -14.14 -2.36
CA THR A 29 -14.67 -13.09 -1.78
C THR A 29 -15.85 -12.78 -2.70
N ASN A 30 -17.00 -12.61 -2.11
CA ASN A 30 -18.21 -12.14 -2.76
C ASN A 30 -18.05 -10.66 -3.20
N SER A 31 -18.49 -10.33 -4.41
CA SER A 31 -18.43 -8.97 -4.97
C SER A 31 -19.12 -7.93 -4.09
N VAL A 32 -20.19 -8.29 -3.40
CA VAL A 32 -20.92 -7.40 -2.48
C VAL A 32 -20.02 -6.98 -1.32
N GLU A 33 -19.29 -7.92 -0.72
CA GLU A 33 -18.36 -7.64 0.37
C GLU A 33 -17.21 -6.75 -0.09
N ALA A 34 -16.66 -7.00 -1.28
CA ALA A 34 -15.64 -6.14 -1.87
C ALA A 34 -16.12 -4.70 -2.08
N ILE A 35 -17.33 -4.54 -2.61
CA ILE A 35 -17.94 -3.22 -2.82
C ILE A 35 -18.24 -2.54 -1.48
N GLN A 36 -18.76 -3.28 -0.51
CA GLN A 36 -19.06 -2.73 0.82
C GLN A 36 -17.80 -2.21 1.53
N LEU A 37 -16.73 -3.00 1.56
CA LEU A 37 -15.53 -2.66 2.33
C LEU A 37 -14.56 -1.74 1.57
N ASN A 38 -14.37 -1.98 0.26
CA ASN A 38 -13.38 -1.20 -0.49
C ASN A 38 -13.96 0.07 -1.13
N SER A 39 -15.29 0.11 -1.37
CA SER A 39 -15.92 1.24 -2.04
C SER A 39 -16.83 2.03 -1.10
N LEU A 40 -17.86 1.42 -0.55
CA LEU A 40 -18.89 2.15 0.22
C LEU A 40 -18.36 2.63 1.58
N PHE A 41 -17.69 1.77 2.31
CA PHE A 41 -17.22 2.06 3.67
C PHE A 41 -16.28 3.28 3.75
N PRO A 42 -15.28 3.48 2.84
CA PRO A 42 -14.46 4.69 2.88
C PRO A 42 -15.25 5.99 2.74
N HIS A 43 -16.28 6.03 1.91
CA HIS A 43 -17.14 7.21 1.77
C HIS A 43 -17.99 7.46 3.01
N GLN A 44 -18.60 6.41 3.57
CA GLN A 44 -19.36 6.53 4.82
C GLN A 44 -18.48 7.02 5.97
N LEU A 45 -17.24 6.51 6.06
CA LEU A 45 -16.29 6.96 7.08
C LEU A 45 -15.88 8.42 6.86
N ALA A 46 -15.68 8.85 5.62
CA ALA A 46 -15.33 10.22 5.28
C ALA A 46 -16.46 11.21 5.60
N GLU A 47 -17.73 10.84 5.40
CA GLU A 47 -18.89 11.64 5.81
C GLU A 47 -18.89 11.84 7.32
N ILE A 48 -18.72 10.77 8.12
CA ILE A 48 -18.64 10.85 9.57
C ILE A 48 -17.45 11.73 10.02
N CYS A 49 -16.29 11.57 9.38
CA CYS A 49 -15.11 12.37 9.67
C CYS A 49 -15.35 13.86 9.39
N LEU A 50 -15.96 14.19 8.26
CA LEU A 50 -16.27 15.57 7.87
C LEU A 50 -17.26 16.23 8.84
N GLU A 51 -18.34 15.53 9.21
CA GLU A 51 -19.32 16.01 10.17
C GLU A 51 -18.76 16.21 11.58
N SER A 52 -17.77 15.39 11.95
CA SER A 52 -17.15 15.42 13.28
C SER A 52 -15.87 16.27 13.35
N ASN A 53 -15.47 16.92 12.25
CA ASN A 53 -14.20 17.65 12.11
C ASN A 53 -12.98 16.78 12.44
N ILE A 54 -12.99 15.54 11.97
CA ILE A 54 -11.91 14.55 12.13
C ILE A 54 -11.18 14.45 10.79
N ARG A 55 -9.86 14.40 10.82
CA ARG A 55 -9.04 14.14 9.63
C ARG A 55 -9.07 12.65 9.27
N MET A 56 -9.21 12.32 7.99
CA MET A 56 -9.12 10.95 7.50
C MET A 56 -7.91 10.75 6.59
N ILE A 57 -7.13 9.70 6.86
CA ILE A 57 -6.09 9.19 5.95
C ILE A 57 -6.55 7.85 5.39
N HIS A 58 -6.70 7.76 4.07
CA HIS A 58 -7.19 6.56 3.39
C HIS A 58 -6.15 6.00 2.41
N PHE A 59 -6.04 4.68 2.36
CA PHE A 59 -5.15 4.00 1.42
C PHE A 59 -5.93 3.46 0.22
N SER A 60 -5.56 3.95 -0.97
CA SER A 60 -5.87 3.35 -2.25
C SER A 60 -4.71 2.45 -2.71
N THR A 61 -4.61 2.14 -3.98
CA THR A 61 -3.66 1.17 -4.53
C THR A 61 -3.16 1.58 -5.93
N ASP A 62 -1.97 1.12 -6.31
CA ASP A 62 -1.48 1.15 -7.68
C ASP A 62 -2.34 0.32 -8.64
N CYS A 63 -3.10 -0.64 -8.11
CA CYS A 63 -4.01 -1.51 -8.87
C CYS A 63 -5.22 -0.77 -9.47
N VAL A 64 -5.42 0.52 -9.19
CA VAL A 64 -6.36 1.36 -9.94
C VAL A 64 -5.92 1.51 -11.42
N PHE A 65 -4.68 1.17 -11.72
CA PHE A 65 -4.14 1.06 -13.08
C PHE A 65 -3.90 -0.41 -13.47
N GLN A 66 -4.06 -0.74 -14.77
CA GLN A 66 -3.97 -2.12 -15.28
C GLN A 66 -2.56 -2.75 -15.27
N GLY A 67 -1.52 -1.99 -15.00
CA GLY A 67 -0.13 -2.49 -15.06
C GLY A 67 0.43 -2.53 -16.50
N ILE A 68 -0.07 -1.67 -17.36
CA ILE A 68 0.49 -1.40 -18.69
C ILE A 68 1.77 -0.57 -18.54
N PRO A 69 2.85 -0.82 -19.30
CA PRO A 69 4.09 -0.09 -19.19
C PRO A 69 3.94 1.43 -19.22
N GLY A 70 4.74 2.10 -18.40
CA GLY A 70 4.82 3.55 -18.27
C GLY A 70 4.39 4.08 -16.90
N ILE A 71 5.05 5.16 -16.49
CA ILE A 71 4.81 5.84 -15.22
C ILE A 71 3.41 6.44 -15.22
N LYS A 72 2.65 6.19 -14.15
CA LYS A 72 1.28 6.72 -13.95
C LYS A 72 1.33 7.94 -13.04
N ARG A 73 0.70 9.03 -13.48
CA ARG A 73 0.55 10.27 -12.71
C ARG A 73 -0.80 10.32 -12.01
N VAL A 74 -0.93 11.19 -11.02
CA VAL A 74 -2.23 11.44 -10.35
C VAL A 74 -3.29 11.86 -11.36
N SER A 75 -2.93 12.68 -12.36
CA SER A 75 -3.81 13.19 -13.42
C SER A 75 -4.22 12.13 -14.46
N ASP A 76 -3.55 10.98 -14.52
CA ASP A 76 -3.90 9.93 -15.47
C ASP A 76 -5.22 9.27 -15.07
N THR A 77 -6.04 8.95 -16.05
CA THR A 77 -7.31 8.27 -15.82
C THR A 77 -7.06 6.84 -15.37
N PRO A 78 -7.52 6.44 -14.16
CA PRO A 78 -7.45 5.05 -13.72
C PRO A 78 -8.21 4.13 -14.68
N ASN A 79 -7.67 2.94 -14.91
CA ASN A 79 -8.18 2.02 -15.93
C ASN A 79 -8.23 0.56 -15.46
N ALA A 80 -8.40 0.33 -14.16
CA ALA A 80 -8.58 -1.02 -13.60
C ALA A 80 -9.74 -1.75 -14.26
N THR A 81 -9.60 -3.07 -14.42
CA THR A 81 -10.64 -3.96 -14.98
C THR A 81 -10.99 -5.11 -14.05
N ASP A 82 -10.16 -5.37 -13.05
CA ASP A 82 -10.45 -6.40 -12.06
C ASP A 82 -11.26 -5.84 -10.87
N LEU A 83 -11.97 -6.71 -10.17
CA LEU A 83 -12.83 -6.34 -9.03
C LEU A 83 -12.07 -5.57 -7.94
N TYR A 84 -10.82 -5.97 -7.65
CA TYR A 84 -10.02 -5.30 -6.64
C TYR A 84 -9.72 -3.85 -7.02
N GLY A 85 -9.10 -3.65 -8.18
CA GLY A 85 -8.75 -2.32 -8.65
C GLY A 85 -9.97 -1.41 -8.79
N LEU A 86 -11.08 -1.92 -9.37
CA LEU A 86 -12.33 -1.17 -9.49
C LEU A 86 -12.95 -0.82 -8.14
N SER A 87 -13.00 -1.77 -7.20
CA SER A 87 -13.59 -1.50 -5.88
C SER A 87 -12.75 -0.50 -5.07
N LYS A 88 -11.42 -0.57 -5.17
CA LYS A 88 -10.52 0.40 -4.54
C LYS A 88 -10.61 1.79 -5.19
N LEU A 89 -10.71 1.86 -6.51
CA LEU A 89 -10.91 3.11 -7.24
C LEU A 89 -12.21 3.81 -6.84
N LEU A 90 -13.32 3.05 -6.78
CA LEU A 90 -14.61 3.56 -6.35
C LEU A 90 -14.64 4.01 -4.88
N GLY A 91 -13.69 3.56 -4.08
CA GLY A 91 -13.55 3.95 -2.68
C GLY A 91 -12.57 5.11 -2.44
N GLU A 92 -11.98 5.68 -3.49
CA GLU A 92 -11.13 6.85 -3.34
C GLU A 92 -11.95 8.07 -2.89
N VAL A 93 -11.56 8.64 -1.77
CA VAL A 93 -12.25 9.77 -1.15
C VAL A 93 -11.47 11.05 -1.44
N ASN A 94 -12.21 12.10 -1.79
CA ASN A 94 -11.67 13.43 -2.02
C ASN A 94 -12.55 14.49 -1.34
N THR A 95 -12.41 14.62 -0.02
CA THR A 95 -13.10 15.63 0.80
C THR A 95 -12.08 16.58 1.43
N PRO A 96 -12.48 17.79 1.88
CA PRO A 96 -11.57 18.73 2.52
C PRO A 96 -10.84 18.19 3.76
N SER A 97 -11.42 17.21 4.45
CA SER A 97 -10.85 16.59 5.65
C SER A 97 -10.12 15.25 5.36
N SER A 98 -9.99 14.83 4.11
CA SER A 98 -9.39 13.54 3.78
C SER A 98 -8.20 13.63 2.84
N ILE A 99 -7.22 12.77 3.07
CA ILE A 99 -6.16 12.47 2.12
C ILE A 99 -6.25 10.99 1.70
N THR A 100 -6.29 10.74 0.39
CA THR A 100 -6.22 9.40 -0.19
C THR A 100 -4.86 9.17 -0.81
N LEU A 101 -4.16 8.12 -0.38
CA LEU A 101 -2.84 7.77 -0.86
C LEU A 101 -2.92 6.53 -1.76
N ARG A 102 -2.67 6.71 -3.06
CA ARG A 102 -2.40 5.59 -3.98
C ARG A 102 -0.98 5.10 -3.72
N THR A 103 -0.85 3.89 -3.23
CA THR A 103 0.45 3.29 -2.92
C THR A 103 0.37 1.78 -2.98
N SER A 104 1.51 1.12 -2.88
CA SER A 104 1.63 -0.31 -2.62
C SER A 104 2.52 -0.55 -1.42
N ILE A 105 2.26 -1.62 -0.70
CA ILE A 105 2.88 -1.87 0.61
C ILE A 105 3.45 -3.28 0.62
N VAL A 106 4.65 -3.42 1.18
CA VAL A 106 5.26 -4.70 1.50
C VAL A 106 5.70 -4.74 2.96
N GLY A 107 5.57 -5.90 3.60
CA GLY A 107 5.97 -6.05 5.00
C GLY A 107 5.58 -7.41 5.54
N ARG A 108 5.88 -7.59 6.83
CA ARG A 108 5.44 -8.76 7.59
C ARG A 108 3.93 -8.74 7.79
N GLN A 109 3.36 -9.90 7.98
CA GLN A 109 1.97 -10.08 8.38
C GLN A 109 1.94 -10.73 9.76
N LEU A 110 0.97 -10.34 10.59
CA LEU A 110 0.72 -11.01 11.87
C LEU A 110 0.06 -12.38 11.68
N PHE A 111 -0.69 -12.54 10.58
CA PHE A 111 -1.39 -13.77 10.25
C PHE A 111 -1.36 -14.03 8.74
N GLY A 112 -1.10 -15.27 8.35
CA GLY A 112 -1.05 -15.68 6.94
C GLY A 112 0.30 -15.40 6.26
N SER A 113 0.37 -15.69 4.95
CA SER A 113 1.57 -15.53 4.13
C SER A 113 1.26 -15.03 2.72
N GLU A 114 0.23 -14.20 2.59
CA GLU A 114 -0.25 -13.70 1.29
C GLU A 114 0.56 -12.51 0.77
N SER A 115 1.28 -11.78 1.65
CA SER A 115 2.13 -10.67 1.22
C SER A 115 3.41 -11.18 0.55
N LEU A 116 3.98 -10.35 -0.34
CA LEU A 116 5.18 -10.74 -1.09
C LEU A 116 6.35 -11.11 -0.17
N PHE A 117 6.54 -10.37 0.93
CA PHE A 117 7.66 -10.60 1.86
C PHE A 117 7.44 -11.84 2.71
N GLU A 118 6.24 -12.03 3.26
CA GLU A 118 5.92 -13.26 3.99
C GLU A 118 6.02 -14.50 3.10
N TRP A 119 5.50 -14.40 1.87
CA TRP A 119 5.67 -15.48 0.91
C TRP A 119 7.16 -15.78 0.66
N ALA A 120 8.00 -14.79 0.40
CA ALA A 120 9.43 -15.01 0.16
C ALA A 120 10.13 -15.62 1.39
N ILE A 121 9.79 -15.17 2.60
CA ILE A 121 10.32 -15.71 3.86
C ILE A 121 9.90 -17.18 4.03
N SER A 122 8.66 -17.53 3.70
CA SER A 122 8.15 -18.90 3.77
C SER A 122 8.84 -19.86 2.78
N GLN A 123 9.44 -19.32 1.70
CA GLN A 123 10.16 -20.09 0.69
C GLN A 123 11.64 -20.29 1.01
N ARG A 124 12.12 -19.95 2.20
CA ARG A 124 13.52 -20.07 2.63
C ARG A 124 14.16 -21.39 2.19
N GLY A 125 15.33 -21.31 1.53
CA GLY A 125 16.11 -22.46 1.05
C GLY A 125 15.56 -23.14 -0.21
N THR A 126 14.52 -22.60 -0.85
CA THR A 126 13.92 -23.17 -2.07
C THR A 126 14.27 -22.37 -3.32
N THR A 127 13.78 -22.83 -4.46
CA THR A 127 13.87 -22.13 -5.75
C THR A 127 12.54 -21.42 -6.03
N VAL A 128 12.62 -20.14 -6.41
CA VAL A 128 11.44 -19.31 -6.72
C VAL A 128 11.64 -18.52 -8.01
N ASN A 129 10.56 -18.15 -8.69
CA ASN A 129 10.63 -17.26 -9.84
C ASN A 129 10.72 -15.79 -9.39
N GLY A 130 11.64 -15.05 -10.01
CA GLY A 130 11.76 -13.61 -9.88
C GLY A 130 11.36 -12.91 -11.18
N TYR A 131 10.31 -12.12 -11.14
CA TYR A 131 9.70 -11.49 -12.32
C TYR A 131 10.42 -10.19 -12.67
N LYS A 132 11.20 -10.19 -13.77
CA LYS A 132 11.99 -9.04 -14.24
C LYS A 132 11.11 -7.87 -14.69
N ASN A 133 10.00 -8.18 -15.36
CA ASN A 133 9.12 -7.19 -15.97
C ASN A 133 7.86 -6.89 -15.12
N ALA A 134 7.85 -7.31 -13.85
CA ALA A 134 6.87 -6.88 -12.87
C ALA A 134 7.46 -5.75 -12.04
N ILE A 135 7.14 -4.50 -12.39
CA ILE A 135 7.69 -3.28 -11.78
C ILE A 135 6.78 -2.78 -10.67
N TYR A 136 7.40 -2.31 -9.60
CA TYR A 136 6.79 -1.97 -8.34
C TYR A 136 7.40 -0.69 -7.77
N THR A 137 6.60 0.19 -7.14
CA THR A 137 7.03 1.44 -6.50
C THR A 137 6.50 1.60 -5.09
N GLY A 138 6.24 0.49 -4.42
CA GLY A 138 5.69 0.51 -3.06
C GLY A 138 6.69 0.90 -1.98
N LEU A 139 6.25 0.83 -0.73
CA LEU A 139 7.06 1.08 0.45
C LEU A 139 6.98 -0.10 1.42
N THR A 140 7.94 -0.19 2.34
CA THR A 140 7.79 -1.06 3.50
C THR A 140 6.77 -0.49 4.48
N THR A 141 6.10 -1.35 5.24
CA THR A 141 5.13 -0.92 6.27
C THR A 141 5.76 0.01 7.29
N ASN A 142 7.02 -0.23 7.67
CA ASN A 142 7.78 0.61 8.59
C ASN A 142 7.93 2.03 8.04
N ARG A 143 8.40 2.17 6.79
CA ARG A 143 8.58 3.48 6.18
C ARG A 143 7.26 4.20 5.95
N LEU A 144 6.22 3.47 5.54
CA LEU A 144 4.90 4.04 5.38
C LEU A 144 4.38 4.62 6.70
N SER A 145 4.54 3.91 7.83
CA SER A 145 4.09 4.42 9.13
C SER A 145 4.79 5.71 9.54
N GLN A 146 6.09 5.84 9.28
CA GLN A 146 6.86 7.08 9.54
C GLN A 146 6.39 8.25 8.65
N ILE A 147 6.04 7.98 7.40
CA ILE A 147 5.47 8.99 6.51
C ILE A 147 4.09 9.43 6.99
N ILE A 148 3.24 8.50 7.43
CA ILE A 148 1.93 8.83 7.99
C ILE A 148 2.05 9.66 9.26
N GLU A 149 3.00 9.34 10.14
CA GLU A 149 3.28 10.18 11.32
C GLU A 149 3.62 11.61 10.92
N LYS A 150 4.53 11.81 9.97
CA LYS A 150 4.86 13.15 9.45
C LYS A 150 3.65 13.86 8.82
N LEU A 151 2.83 13.14 8.05
CA LEU A 151 1.61 13.71 7.48
C LEU A 151 0.63 14.21 8.55
N ILE A 152 0.54 13.52 9.67
CA ILE A 152 -0.32 13.91 10.79
C ILE A 152 0.24 15.16 11.48
N GLN A 153 1.55 15.19 11.73
CA GLN A 153 2.21 16.22 12.51
C GLN A 153 2.44 17.51 11.71
N ASP A 154 2.97 17.38 10.50
CA ASP A 154 3.52 18.49 9.75
C ASP A 154 2.56 19.02 8.65
N PHE A 155 1.59 18.20 8.22
CA PHE A 155 0.68 18.52 7.11
C PHE A 155 -0.80 18.28 7.47
N PRO A 156 -1.31 18.84 8.59
CA PRO A 156 -2.67 18.57 9.05
C PRO A 156 -3.76 18.97 8.05
N GLU A 157 -3.52 20.00 7.24
CA GLU A 157 -4.48 20.54 6.27
C GLU A 157 -4.37 19.90 4.86
N LEU A 158 -3.37 19.02 4.63
CA LEU A 158 -3.20 18.42 3.32
C LEU A 158 -4.34 17.44 3.04
N SER A 159 -5.09 17.69 1.98
CA SER A 159 -6.23 16.90 1.53
C SER A 159 -6.15 16.61 0.03
N GLY A 160 -6.91 15.64 -0.46
CA GLY A 160 -6.92 15.26 -1.87
C GLY A 160 -6.41 13.85 -2.13
N ILE A 161 -6.15 13.53 -3.39
CA ILE A 161 -5.63 12.22 -3.82
C ILE A 161 -4.18 12.41 -4.28
N TYR A 162 -3.26 11.62 -3.71
CA TYR A 162 -1.84 11.65 -4.05
C TYR A 162 -1.30 10.26 -4.33
N GLN A 163 -0.20 10.21 -5.07
CA GLN A 163 0.58 8.99 -5.26
C GLN A 163 1.80 9.02 -4.34
N LEU A 164 1.91 8.02 -3.48
CA LEU A 164 3.04 7.83 -2.58
C LEU A 164 3.85 6.64 -3.09
N ALA A 165 5.02 6.92 -3.67
CA ALA A 165 5.81 5.95 -4.40
C ALA A 165 7.31 6.08 -4.13
N SER A 166 7.99 4.92 -4.05
CA SER A 166 9.44 4.84 -4.05
C SER A 166 10.01 4.76 -5.47
N SER A 167 11.32 4.62 -5.59
CA SER A 167 11.97 4.33 -6.86
C SER A 167 11.46 2.99 -7.44
N PRO A 168 11.23 2.91 -8.76
CA PRO A 168 10.81 1.67 -9.40
C PRO A 168 11.81 0.54 -9.18
N ILE A 169 11.30 -0.65 -8.89
CA ILE A 169 12.09 -1.88 -8.74
C ILE A 169 11.33 -3.05 -9.36
N SER A 170 12.03 -3.98 -9.98
CA SER A 170 11.43 -5.24 -10.41
C SER A 170 11.21 -6.18 -9.22
N LYS A 171 10.20 -7.05 -9.32
CA LYS A 171 10.02 -8.08 -8.27
C LYS A 171 11.20 -9.02 -8.17
N PHE A 172 11.93 -9.27 -9.28
CA PHE A 172 13.18 -10.01 -9.25
C PHE A 172 14.21 -9.33 -8.35
N GLU A 173 14.49 -8.05 -8.58
CA GLU A 173 15.47 -7.29 -7.79
C GLU A 173 15.02 -7.13 -6.34
N LEU A 174 13.74 -6.86 -6.09
CA LEU A 174 13.21 -6.71 -4.74
C LEU A 174 13.36 -7.99 -3.92
N ILE A 175 13.02 -9.16 -4.50
CA ILE A 175 13.18 -10.45 -3.82
C ILE A 175 14.67 -10.80 -3.66
N SER A 176 15.53 -10.45 -4.64
CA SER A 176 16.98 -10.67 -4.52
C SER A 176 17.57 -9.87 -3.36
N LYS A 177 17.24 -8.57 -3.28
CA LYS A 177 17.68 -7.73 -2.16
C LYS A 177 17.13 -8.25 -0.81
N LEU A 178 15.86 -8.63 -0.74
CA LEU A 178 15.28 -9.20 0.47
C LEU A 178 16.00 -10.50 0.89
N ASN A 179 16.31 -11.37 -0.09
CA ASN A 179 17.07 -12.60 0.12
C ASN A 179 18.42 -12.32 0.76
N ASP A 180 19.14 -11.29 0.28
CA ASP A 180 20.45 -10.92 0.79
C ASP A 180 20.37 -10.33 2.20
N HIS A 181 19.41 -9.42 2.45
CA HIS A 181 19.21 -8.80 3.77
C HIS A 181 18.81 -9.81 4.86
N LEU A 182 17.91 -10.74 4.54
CA LEU A 182 17.38 -11.72 5.51
C LEU A 182 18.09 -13.09 5.46
N LYS A 183 19.07 -13.27 4.57
CA LYS A 183 19.80 -14.55 4.38
C LYS A 183 18.84 -15.73 4.20
N LEU A 184 17.88 -15.57 3.26
CA LEU A 184 16.85 -16.57 3.04
C LEU A 184 17.37 -17.81 2.30
N ASN A 185 18.54 -17.74 1.65
CA ASN A 185 19.11 -18.80 0.81
C ASN A 185 18.16 -19.23 -0.33
N LEU A 186 17.44 -18.27 -0.91
CA LEU A 186 16.61 -18.51 -2.09
C LEU A 186 17.49 -18.65 -3.33
N ARG A 187 17.16 -19.61 -4.20
CA ARG A 187 17.60 -19.61 -5.58
C ARG A 187 16.52 -18.92 -6.42
N ILE A 188 16.83 -17.75 -6.98
CA ILE A 188 15.86 -16.94 -7.73
C ILE A 188 16.11 -17.15 -9.22
N GLU A 189 15.16 -17.77 -9.91
CA GLU A 189 15.19 -17.97 -11.36
C GLU A 189 14.52 -16.78 -12.05
N LEU A 190 15.23 -16.21 -13.04
CA LEU A 190 14.76 -15.04 -13.76
C LEU A 190 13.60 -15.41 -14.67
N GLU A 191 12.44 -14.76 -14.47
CA GLU A 191 11.26 -14.91 -15.29
C GLU A 191 11.02 -13.58 -16.06
N THR A 192 10.87 -13.67 -17.39
CA THR A 192 10.79 -12.50 -18.28
C THR A 192 9.48 -12.37 -19.06
N ASP A 193 8.64 -13.39 -19.07
CA ASP A 193 7.43 -13.43 -19.91
C ASP A 193 6.25 -12.70 -19.26
N PHE A 194 6.24 -12.62 -17.93
CA PHE A 194 5.20 -11.89 -17.19
C PHE A 194 5.50 -10.39 -17.13
N HIS A 195 4.60 -9.58 -17.68
CA HIS A 195 4.70 -8.12 -17.69
C HIS A 195 3.59 -7.49 -16.85
N CYS A 196 3.98 -6.64 -15.91
CA CYS A 196 3.05 -5.86 -15.10
C CYS A 196 3.78 -4.62 -14.54
N ASP A 197 3.59 -3.47 -15.14
CA ASP A 197 4.21 -2.22 -14.69
C ASP A 197 3.19 -1.37 -13.92
N ARG A 198 3.41 -1.26 -12.62
CA ARG A 198 2.58 -0.47 -11.69
C ARG A 198 3.34 0.72 -11.12
N THR A 199 4.22 1.29 -11.93
CA THR A 199 5.01 2.45 -11.56
C THR A 199 4.11 3.67 -11.37
N LEU A 200 4.08 4.19 -10.16
CA LEU A 200 3.42 5.45 -9.80
C LEU A 200 4.45 6.58 -9.79
N ASP A 201 4.03 7.77 -10.19
CA ASP A 201 4.80 9.01 -10.08
C ASP A 201 4.52 9.69 -8.73
N GLY A 202 5.44 9.57 -7.78
CA GLY A 202 5.35 10.19 -6.46
C GLY A 202 5.86 11.64 -6.39
N THR A 203 6.24 12.25 -7.52
CA THR A 203 6.91 13.57 -7.56
C THR A 203 6.05 14.65 -6.92
N GLU A 204 4.76 14.73 -7.29
CA GLU A 204 3.84 15.75 -6.75
C GLU A 204 3.75 15.70 -5.21
N PHE A 205 3.64 14.50 -4.64
CA PHE A 205 3.62 14.31 -3.19
C PHE A 205 4.94 14.75 -2.54
N SER A 206 6.07 14.34 -3.12
CA SER A 206 7.40 14.67 -2.59
C SER A 206 7.71 16.15 -2.67
N GLU A 207 7.37 16.81 -3.77
CA GLU A 207 7.56 18.26 -3.94
C GLU A 207 6.69 19.08 -2.96
N LEU A 208 5.45 18.65 -2.75
CA LEU A 208 4.52 19.35 -1.86
C LEU A 208 4.89 19.21 -0.39
N THR A 209 5.36 18.02 0.02
CA THR A 209 5.64 17.71 1.43
C THR A 209 7.10 17.81 1.79
N ASN A 210 8.00 17.81 0.82
CA ASN A 210 9.45 17.65 1.03
C ASN A 210 9.80 16.43 1.90
N ILE A 211 8.92 15.39 1.92
CA ILE A 211 9.17 14.14 2.60
C ILE A 211 10.07 13.28 1.71
N ASP A 212 11.25 12.94 2.22
CA ASP A 212 12.19 12.06 1.53
C ASP A 212 11.70 10.61 1.52
N ILE A 213 11.68 10.00 0.34
CA ILE A 213 11.39 8.58 0.17
C ILE A 213 12.72 7.85 0.00
N PRO A 214 13.13 7.03 0.96
CA PRO A 214 14.44 6.39 0.95
C PRO A 214 14.56 5.33 -0.15
N SER A 215 15.82 4.92 -0.38
CA SER A 215 16.12 3.83 -1.30
C SER A 215 15.54 2.50 -0.82
N TRP A 216 15.43 1.52 -1.74
CA TRP A 216 15.02 0.17 -1.36
C TRP A 216 16.01 -0.50 -0.40
N ASP A 217 17.31 -0.21 -0.51
CA ASP A 217 18.33 -0.76 0.40
C ASP A 217 18.15 -0.21 1.82
N ASP A 218 17.85 1.08 1.97
CA ASP A 218 17.55 1.67 3.28
C ASP A 218 16.28 1.07 3.89
N MET A 219 15.20 0.98 3.11
CA MET A 219 13.95 0.39 3.57
C MET A 219 14.09 -1.09 3.96
N LEU A 220 14.88 -1.87 3.23
CA LEU A 220 15.14 -3.27 3.55
C LEU A 220 16.09 -3.44 4.73
N THR A 221 17.02 -2.51 4.94
CA THR A 221 17.86 -2.47 6.14
C THR A 221 17.01 -2.25 7.39
N GLU A 222 16.12 -1.26 7.37
CA GLU A 222 15.15 -1.01 8.45
C GLU A 222 14.25 -2.24 8.69
N PHE A 223 13.73 -2.80 7.61
CA PHE A 223 12.88 -3.99 7.66
C PHE A 223 13.61 -5.19 8.28
N ALA A 224 14.88 -5.42 7.93
CA ALA A 224 15.68 -6.53 8.46
C ALA A 224 15.98 -6.35 9.95
N ALA A 225 16.17 -5.11 10.42
CA ALA A 225 16.41 -4.82 11.84
C ALA A 225 15.20 -5.09 12.74
N ASP A 226 13.98 -5.03 12.20
CA ASP A 226 12.72 -5.16 12.94
C ASP A 226 12.18 -6.60 13.02
N GLN A 227 12.91 -7.60 12.49
CA GLN A 227 12.42 -8.98 12.43
C GLN A 227 12.14 -9.60 13.82
N SER A 228 12.91 -9.23 14.83
CA SER A 228 12.76 -9.79 16.18
C SER A 228 11.38 -9.55 16.81
N PHE A 229 10.67 -8.51 16.41
CA PHE A 229 9.30 -8.26 16.85
C PHE A 229 8.36 -9.37 16.39
N TYR A 230 8.48 -9.77 15.11
CA TYR A 230 7.58 -10.76 14.50
C TYR A 230 7.92 -12.20 14.88
N ASP A 231 9.14 -12.47 15.31
CA ASP A 231 9.54 -13.82 15.76
C ASP A 231 8.95 -14.16 17.14
N ASN A 232 8.37 -13.19 17.85
CA ASN A 232 7.80 -13.35 19.18
C ASN A 232 6.26 -13.24 19.21
N VAL A 233 5.60 -13.09 18.06
CA VAL A 233 4.14 -13.01 17.89
C VAL A 233 3.63 -14.29 17.24
#